data_30695b1e52c64e5906992340e0f3228b
#
_entry.id   30695b1e52c64e5906992340e0f3228b
#
_cell.length_a   1.000
_cell.length_b   1.000
_cell.length_c   1.000
_cell.angle_alpha   90.00
_cell.angle_beta   90.00
_cell.angle_gamma   90.00
#
_symmetry.space_group_name_H-M   'P 1'
#
loop_
_entity.id
_entity.type
_entity.pdbx_description
1 polymer ?
#
loop_
_entity_poly.entity_id
_entity_poly.type
_entity_poly.pdbx_seq_one_letter_code
_entity_poly.pdbx_strand_id
1 'polypeptide(L)'
;MEITSESTASAPRVEPRPWDARLGRRLVTPLKDSWVTPNHLTTVRLIVGIAGALAFTPGTWGWTNLAALLVILSNFLDHTDGELARISGKSSRIGHLYDLASDALVTILLFCCIGIGVAASGTRSMPFGVPAALMGTVAGAAVALIFYLRMRIEALLGKAGTRQGSLAGFETEDILYLLPLVTLFGGLTPFLLAASVGAPLFALLVVVDFVRVTRRQPRTAAPAAPAPPDPALDARLLGTLGALPGEALRRQYREQGSFVYVPDFLPAEFTQRLIAAVDAVLPVVNRNFLPGHKQGGSVSRHSIDQLAPFIAQLYHSPALLSWLGSLSGDRLQLSPADDPHAYALYFYSRPGDHIGWHYDTSYYSGRRYTLLLGVVDRSTCRLDYELHTKEPGHSVQAGSIQIPPGGLVFFDGDRLRHRITPIGADEFRVSLTFEYVTDQRMSPWWRFVSNMKDAIAYFGFRQVFSRMVRGRTHGP
;
A
#
# COMPACT_ATOMS: atom_id res chain seq x y z
N MET A 1 32.88 -30.90 -39.81
CA MET A 1 32.79 -29.52 -40.30
C MET A 1 31.49 -28.95 -39.73
N GLU A 2 31.56 -28.61 -38.42
CA GLU A 2 30.42 -28.08 -37.66
C GLU A 2 30.48 -26.54 -37.72
N ILE A 3 29.43 -25.95 -38.23
CA ILE A 3 29.25 -24.48 -38.24
C ILE A 3 28.42 -24.12 -36.99
N THR A 4 29.11 -23.70 -35.93
CA THR A 4 28.50 -23.08 -34.78
C THR A 4 28.06 -21.65 -35.15
N SER A 5 26.76 -21.42 -35.26
CA SER A 5 26.18 -20.07 -35.37
C SER A 5 26.11 -19.42 -33.97
N GLU A 6 27.05 -18.55 -33.67
CA GLU A 6 26.95 -17.66 -32.51
C GLU A 6 25.79 -16.69 -32.71
N SER A 7 24.75 -16.86 -31.88
CA SER A 7 23.68 -15.89 -31.70
C SER A 7 24.23 -14.67 -30.95
N THR A 8 24.55 -13.60 -31.65
CA THR A 8 24.86 -12.30 -31.07
C THR A 8 23.60 -11.72 -30.44
N ALA A 9 23.45 -11.94 -29.14
CA ALA A 9 22.47 -11.20 -28.33
C ALA A 9 22.86 -9.72 -28.33
N SER A 10 22.07 -8.89 -29.02
CA SER A 10 22.26 -7.42 -29.02
C SER A 10 22.10 -6.90 -27.60
N ALA A 11 23.09 -6.19 -27.09
CA ALA A 11 23.02 -5.49 -25.80
C ALA A 11 21.79 -4.56 -25.79
N PRO A 12 21.05 -4.46 -24.66
CA PRO A 12 19.89 -3.59 -24.57
C PRO A 12 20.30 -2.15 -24.88
N ARG A 13 19.70 -1.55 -25.92
CA ARG A 13 19.88 -0.12 -26.23
C ARG A 13 19.42 0.70 -25.03
N VAL A 14 20.35 1.33 -24.34
CA VAL A 14 20.06 2.33 -23.32
C VAL A 14 19.50 3.57 -24.04
N GLU A 15 18.19 3.79 -23.95
CA GLU A 15 17.57 5.00 -24.51
C GLU A 15 18.18 6.26 -23.86
N PRO A 16 18.48 7.30 -24.64
CA PRO A 16 19.03 8.55 -24.08
C PRO A 16 18.00 9.20 -23.16
N ARG A 17 18.39 9.48 -21.91
CA ARG A 17 17.56 10.14 -20.92
C ARG A 17 17.15 11.54 -21.40
N PRO A 18 15.91 11.98 -21.07
CA PRO A 18 15.46 13.34 -21.32
C PRO A 18 16.44 14.39 -20.77
N TRP A 19 16.46 15.58 -21.34
CA TRP A 19 17.43 16.63 -20.99
C TRP A 19 17.28 17.12 -19.56
N ASP A 20 16.04 17.22 -19.07
CA ASP A 20 15.65 17.63 -17.71
C ASP A 20 16.10 16.61 -16.66
N ALA A 21 15.89 15.30 -16.90
CA ALA A 21 16.41 14.25 -16.04
C ALA A 21 17.94 14.25 -15.96
N ARG A 22 18.64 14.61 -17.06
CA ARG A 22 20.12 14.76 -17.05
C ARG A 22 20.58 15.96 -16.21
N LEU A 23 19.88 17.09 -16.33
CA LEU A 23 20.15 18.29 -15.54
C LEU A 23 19.80 18.07 -14.07
N GLY A 24 18.63 17.50 -13.80
CA GLY A 24 18.18 17.12 -12.45
C GLY A 24 19.20 16.23 -11.74
N ARG A 25 19.70 15.19 -12.42
CA ARG A 25 20.72 14.31 -11.87
C ARG A 25 22.00 15.04 -11.49
N ARG A 26 22.48 15.99 -12.32
CA ARG A 26 23.67 16.78 -11.99
C ARG A 26 23.47 17.62 -10.74
N LEU A 27 22.28 18.21 -10.57
CA LEU A 27 21.94 19.05 -9.42
C LEU A 27 21.82 18.26 -8.13
N VAL A 28 21.26 17.03 -8.18
CA VAL A 28 21.05 16.23 -6.96
C VAL A 28 22.19 15.27 -6.63
N THR A 29 23.19 15.11 -7.52
CA THR A 29 24.36 14.25 -7.26
C THR A 29 25.09 14.62 -5.96
N PRO A 30 25.33 15.91 -5.63
CA PRO A 30 25.95 16.29 -4.35
C PRO A 30 25.10 15.93 -3.12
N LEU A 31 23.79 15.74 -3.29
CA LEU A 31 22.86 15.44 -2.20
C LEU A 31 22.74 13.94 -1.91
N LYS A 32 23.37 13.08 -2.74
CA LYS A 32 23.23 11.61 -2.67
C LYS A 32 23.49 11.06 -1.26
N ASP A 33 24.57 11.50 -0.63
CA ASP A 33 25.03 11.00 0.66
C ASP A 33 24.66 11.96 1.83
N SER A 34 23.86 13.01 1.54
CA SER A 34 23.38 13.98 2.53
C SER A 34 22.16 13.46 3.31
N TRP A 35 21.72 14.26 4.30
CA TRP A 35 20.47 14.03 5.04
C TRP A 35 19.21 14.33 4.20
N VAL A 36 19.36 14.95 3.02
CA VAL A 36 18.25 15.25 2.13
C VAL A 36 17.69 13.95 1.55
N THR A 37 16.38 13.81 1.64
CA THR A 37 15.63 12.67 1.09
C THR A 37 14.83 13.09 -0.14
N PRO A 38 14.45 12.16 -1.04
CA PRO A 38 13.53 12.47 -2.14
C PRO A 38 12.25 13.17 -1.65
N ASN A 39 11.67 12.74 -0.52
CA ASN A 39 10.45 13.34 0.04
C ASN A 39 10.63 14.82 0.42
N HIS A 40 11.83 15.27 0.78
CA HIS A 40 12.08 16.69 1.01
C HIS A 40 11.96 17.49 -0.29
N LEU A 41 12.46 16.96 -1.40
CA LEU A 41 12.33 17.59 -2.72
C LEU A 41 10.86 17.58 -3.18
N THR A 42 10.14 16.46 -3.01
CA THR A 42 8.70 16.37 -3.28
C THR A 42 7.92 17.40 -2.46
N THR A 43 8.29 17.66 -1.19
CA THR A 43 7.66 18.69 -0.36
C THR A 43 7.93 20.10 -0.91
N VAL A 44 9.18 20.39 -1.29
CA VAL A 44 9.54 21.70 -1.90
C VAL A 44 8.77 21.89 -3.20
N ARG A 45 8.75 20.88 -4.07
CA ARG A 45 7.97 20.86 -5.30
C ARG A 45 6.49 21.13 -5.05
N LEU A 46 5.88 20.46 -4.09
CA LEU A 46 4.47 20.63 -3.71
C LEU A 46 4.17 22.08 -3.30
N ILE A 47 5.02 22.67 -2.46
CA ILE A 47 4.87 24.08 -2.02
C ILE A 47 4.96 25.02 -3.22
N VAL A 48 5.97 24.85 -4.09
CA VAL A 48 6.15 25.66 -5.29
C VAL A 48 4.98 25.49 -6.26
N GLY A 49 4.49 24.25 -6.44
CA GLY A 49 3.34 23.95 -7.30
C GLY A 49 2.05 24.57 -6.80
N ILE A 50 1.77 24.51 -5.49
CA ILE A 50 0.60 25.18 -4.89
C ILE A 50 0.72 26.70 -5.05
N ALA A 51 1.89 27.29 -4.77
CA ALA A 51 2.13 28.70 -4.95
C ALA A 51 1.92 29.12 -6.41
N GLY A 52 2.43 28.33 -7.37
CA GLY A 52 2.23 28.54 -8.79
C GLY A 52 0.75 28.45 -9.19
N ALA A 53 0.01 27.46 -8.70
CA ALA A 53 -1.42 27.34 -8.94
C ALA A 53 -2.18 28.59 -8.42
N LEU A 54 -1.96 28.95 -7.16
CA LEU A 54 -2.63 30.11 -6.54
C LEU A 54 -2.29 31.43 -7.25
N ALA A 55 -1.09 31.59 -7.76
CA ALA A 55 -0.68 32.79 -8.50
C ALA A 55 -1.47 33.02 -9.81
N PHE A 56 -2.20 32.01 -10.33
CA PHE A 56 -3.13 32.22 -11.45
C PHE A 56 -4.42 32.96 -11.06
N THR A 57 -4.84 32.91 -9.80
CA THR A 57 -6.15 33.39 -9.37
C THR A 57 -6.42 34.89 -9.62
N PRO A 58 -5.41 35.81 -9.57
CA PRO A 58 -5.66 37.21 -9.87
C PRO A 58 -6.00 37.50 -11.34
N GLY A 59 -5.63 36.59 -12.26
CA GLY A 59 -5.93 36.72 -13.69
C GLY A 59 -5.22 37.86 -14.43
N THR A 60 -4.24 38.54 -13.80
CA THR A 60 -3.49 39.64 -14.42
C THR A 60 -2.24 39.10 -15.12
N TRP A 61 -1.80 39.78 -16.18
CA TRP A 61 -0.69 39.34 -17.02
C TRP A 61 0.60 39.02 -16.22
N GLY A 62 0.98 39.91 -15.29
CA GLY A 62 2.20 39.69 -14.47
C GLY A 62 2.08 38.45 -13.57
N TRP A 63 0.94 38.29 -12.90
CA TRP A 63 0.71 37.13 -12.02
C TRP A 63 0.60 35.82 -12.77
N THR A 64 -0.05 35.80 -13.95
CA THR A 64 -0.18 34.57 -14.76
C THR A 64 1.17 34.10 -15.32
N ASN A 65 2.08 35.05 -15.71
CA ASN A 65 3.43 34.68 -16.14
C ASN A 65 4.30 34.19 -14.98
N LEU A 66 4.23 34.83 -13.80
CA LEU A 66 4.90 34.32 -12.59
C LEU A 66 4.39 32.92 -12.24
N ALA A 67 3.08 32.72 -12.28
CA ALA A 67 2.45 31.43 -12.04
C ALA A 67 2.99 30.33 -12.98
N ALA A 68 3.09 30.62 -14.27
CA ALA A 68 3.61 29.71 -15.27
C ALA A 68 5.06 29.31 -14.98
N LEU A 69 5.91 30.28 -14.58
CA LEU A 69 7.29 30.01 -14.20
C LEU A 69 7.40 29.13 -12.95
N LEU A 70 6.56 29.38 -11.93
CA LEU A 70 6.51 28.54 -10.72
C LEU A 70 6.03 27.10 -11.03
N VAL A 71 5.08 26.94 -11.93
CA VAL A 71 4.62 25.60 -12.38
C VAL A 71 5.73 24.86 -13.09
N ILE A 72 6.47 25.50 -13.99
CA ILE A 72 7.66 24.88 -14.63
C ILE A 72 8.70 24.50 -13.60
N LEU A 73 8.99 25.37 -12.64
CA LEU A 73 9.93 25.06 -11.57
C LEU A 73 9.46 23.87 -10.75
N SER A 74 8.18 23.77 -10.41
CA SER A 74 7.59 22.63 -9.72
C SER A 74 7.75 21.34 -10.54
N ASN A 75 7.45 21.37 -11.84
CA ASN A 75 7.59 20.21 -12.72
C ASN A 75 9.06 19.78 -12.88
N PHE A 76 9.99 20.73 -12.94
CA PHE A 76 11.43 20.41 -12.96
C PHE A 76 11.91 19.77 -11.66
N LEU A 77 11.41 20.24 -10.49
CA LEU A 77 11.73 19.66 -9.18
C LEU A 77 11.22 18.22 -9.05
N ASP A 78 10.12 17.86 -9.71
CA ASP A 78 9.61 16.51 -9.80
C ASP A 78 10.61 15.54 -10.43
N HIS A 79 11.24 15.92 -11.52
CA HIS A 79 12.30 15.11 -12.12
C HIS A 79 13.53 14.99 -11.22
N THR A 80 13.81 15.98 -10.36
CA THR A 80 14.96 15.94 -9.45
C THR A 80 14.77 14.98 -8.28
N ASP A 81 13.58 14.86 -7.70
CA ASP A 81 13.33 13.93 -6.58
C ASP A 81 13.39 12.47 -7.04
N GLY A 82 12.84 12.17 -8.23
CA GLY A 82 12.96 10.86 -8.86
C GLY A 82 14.43 10.47 -9.17
N GLU A 83 15.26 11.40 -9.65
CA GLU A 83 16.68 11.14 -9.86
C GLU A 83 17.42 10.96 -8.52
N LEU A 84 17.14 11.76 -7.49
CA LEU A 84 17.70 11.55 -6.16
C LEU A 84 17.34 10.19 -5.60
N ALA A 85 16.07 9.75 -5.73
CA ALA A 85 15.63 8.43 -5.31
C ALA A 85 16.45 7.31 -5.98
N ARG A 86 16.71 7.43 -7.30
CA ARG A 86 17.47 6.45 -8.07
C ARG A 86 18.94 6.37 -7.68
N ILE A 87 19.61 7.53 -7.46
CA ILE A 87 21.06 7.54 -7.17
C ILE A 87 21.38 7.27 -5.71
N SER A 88 20.47 7.61 -4.77
CA SER A 88 20.70 7.42 -3.33
C SER A 88 20.18 6.07 -2.81
N GLY A 89 19.37 5.35 -3.61
CA GLY A 89 18.68 4.15 -3.16
C GLY A 89 17.60 4.37 -2.08
N LYS A 90 17.28 5.63 -1.76
CA LYS A 90 16.31 6.03 -0.73
C LYS A 90 14.86 6.07 -1.26
N SER A 91 14.51 5.16 -2.17
CA SER A 91 13.14 5.05 -2.66
C SER A 91 12.25 4.32 -1.64
N SER A 92 11.04 4.84 -1.39
CA SER A 92 10.03 4.18 -0.56
C SER A 92 8.66 4.20 -1.24
N ARG A 93 7.80 3.21 -0.92
CA ARG A 93 6.43 3.18 -1.45
C ARG A 93 5.58 4.35 -0.96
N ILE A 94 5.84 4.83 0.26
CA ILE A 94 5.17 6.03 0.81
C ILE A 94 5.64 7.26 0.05
N GLY A 95 6.95 7.36 -0.25
CA GLY A 95 7.48 8.43 -1.08
C GLY A 95 6.80 8.46 -2.45
N HIS A 96 6.65 7.33 -3.11
CA HIS A 96 5.96 7.24 -4.40
C HIS A 96 4.45 7.59 -4.30
N LEU A 97 3.76 7.19 -3.21
CA LEU A 97 2.36 7.57 -3.00
C LEU A 97 2.23 9.07 -2.68
N TYR A 98 3.15 9.61 -1.89
CA TYR A 98 3.22 11.05 -1.57
C TYR A 98 3.45 11.88 -2.82
N ASP A 99 4.36 11.46 -3.67
CA ASP A 99 4.66 12.03 -4.96
C ASP A 99 3.43 12.07 -5.87
N LEU A 100 2.78 10.91 -6.08
CA LEU A 100 1.55 10.80 -6.86
C LEU A 100 0.39 11.66 -6.32
N ALA A 101 0.23 11.70 -4.98
CA ALA A 101 -0.81 12.52 -4.35
C ALA A 101 -0.51 14.01 -4.53
N SER A 102 0.77 14.39 -4.47
CA SER A 102 1.24 15.76 -4.72
C SER A 102 0.97 16.18 -6.16
N ASP A 103 1.24 15.30 -7.14
CA ASP A 103 0.95 15.53 -8.55
C ASP A 103 -0.55 15.76 -8.80
N ALA A 104 -1.37 14.87 -8.29
CA ALA A 104 -2.82 14.98 -8.44
C ALA A 104 -3.34 16.29 -7.81
N LEU A 105 -2.88 16.63 -6.61
CA LEU A 105 -3.30 17.84 -5.91
C LEU A 105 -2.88 19.11 -6.67
N VAL A 106 -1.59 19.21 -7.05
CA VAL A 106 -1.07 20.38 -7.79
C VAL A 106 -1.80 20.53 -9.12
N THR A 107 -2.03 19.42 -9.84
CA THR A 107 -2.71 19.47 -11.15
C THR A 107 -4.16 19.91 -11.02
N ILE A 108 -4.92 19.39 -10.05
CA ILE A 108 -6.32 19.83 -9.82
C ILE A 108 -6.36 21.30 -9.46
N LEU A 109 -5.51 21.74 -8.52
CA LEU A 109 -5.43 23.12 -8.10
C LEU A 109 -5.00 24.04 -9.25
N LEU A 110 -4.04 23.64 -10.06
CA LEU A 110 -3.56 24.40 -11.22
C LEU A 110 -4.71 24.73 -12.16
N PHE A 111 -5.45 23.74 -12.64
CA PHE A 111 -6.54 23.96 -13.58
C PHE A 111 -7.72 24.72 -12.94
N CYS A 112 -8.03 24.46 -11.67
CA CYS A 112 -9.04 25.20 -10.92
C CYS A 112 -8.68 26.69 -10.83
N CYS A 113 -7.44 27.00 -10.44
CA CYS A 113 -6.95 28.37 -10.30
C CYS A 113 -6.80 29.09 -11.66
N ILE A 114 -6.43 28.38 -12.74
CA ILE A 114 -6.49 28.92 -14.10
C ILE A 114 -7.94 29.33 -14.44
N GLY A 115 -8.92 28.48 -14.15
CA GLY A 115 -10.33 28.79 -14.36
C GLY A 115 -10.81 30.02 -13.58
N ILE A 116 -10.37 30.16 -12.31
CA ILE A 116 -10.65 31.33 -11.49
C ILE A 116 -9.99 32.59 -12.08
N GLY A 117 -8.72 32.51 -12.51
CA GLY A 117 -7.97 33.60 -13.13
C GLY A 117 -8.59 34.06 -14.46
N VAL A 118 -9.04 33.12 -15.30
CA VAL A 118 -9.77 33.43 -16.53
C VAL A 118 -11.08 34.16 -16.21
N ALA A 119 -11.82 33.77 -15.18
CA ALA A 119 -13.01 34.48 -14.73
C ALA A 119 -12.68 35.86 -14.19
N ALA A 120 -11.59 36.04 -13.45
CA ALA A 120 -11.12 37.31 -12.91
C ALA A 120 -10.66 38.30 -14.02
N SER A 121 -10.10 37.78 -15.12
CA SER A 121 -9.68 38.60 -16.29
C SER A 121 -10.85 39.13 -17.14
N GLY A 122 -12.09 38.87 -16.75
CA GLY A 122 -13.30 39.35 -17.42
C GLY A 122 -14.10 38.28 -18.17
N THR A 123 -13.55 37.10 -18.42
CA THR A 123 -14.25 36.00 -19.07
C THR A 123 -14.96 35.13 -18.02
N ARG A 124 -16.08 35.60 -17.51
CA ARG A 124 -16.82 34.93 -16.42
C ARG A 124 -17.51 33.62 -16.85
N SER A 125 -17.98 33.57 -18.07
CA SER A 125 -18.63 32.39 -18.65
C SER A 125 -18.00 32.01 -19.98
N MET A 126 -17.79 30.70 -20.12
CA MET A 126 -17.28 30.07 -21.34
C MET A 126 -18.46 29.68 -22.25
N PRO A 127 -18.23 29.12 -23.45
CA PRO A 127 -19.30 28.62 -24.30
C PRO A 127 -20.32 27.79 -23.51
N PHE A 128 -21.60 27.89 -23.90
CA PHE A 128 -22.78 27.30 -23.22
C PHE A 128 -23.06 27.84 -21.81
N GLY A 129 -22.51 29.01 -21.42
CA GLY A 129 -22.76 29.63 -20.12
C GLY A 129 -22.08 28.94 -18.93
N VAL A 130 -21.16 27.99 -19.18
CA VAL A 130 -20.46 27.26 -18.10
C VAL A 130 -19.44 28.17 -17.42
N PRO A 131 -19.38 28.23 -16.08
CA PRO A 131 -18.36 29.00 -15.37
C PRO A 131 -16.94 28.51 -15.66
N ALA A 132 -16.01 29.42 -15.96
CA ALA A 132 -14.63 29.07 -16.28
C ALA A 132 -13.95 28.27 -15.13
N ALA A 133 -14.25 28.59 -13.86
CA ALA A 133 -13.75 27.84 -12.71
C ALA A 133 -14.22 26.37 -12.71
N LEU A 134 -15.48 26.10 -13.11
CA LEU A 134 -15.99 24.74 -13.22
C LEU A 134 -15.29 23.98 -14.35
N MET A 135 -15.05 24.61 -15.50
CA MET A 135 -14.30 24.01 -16.60
C MET A 135 -12.88 23.67 -16.18
N GLY A 136 -12.19 24.53 -15.44
CA GLY A 136 -10.88 24.25 -14.86
C GLY A 136 -10.90 23.06 -13.92
N THR A 137 -11.87 23.00 -13.02
CA THR A 137 -12.02 21.87 -12.07
C THR A 137 -12.23 20.54 -12.81
N VAL A 138 -13.08 20.53 -13.85
CA VAL A 138 -13.33 19.33 -14.67
C VAL A 138 -12.06 18.90 -15.41
N ALA A 139 -11.31 19.84 -16.01
CA ALA A 139 -10.04 19.56 -16.68
C ALA A 139 -9.02 18.96 -15.69
N GLY A 140 -8.84 19.56 -14.52
CA GLY A 140 -7.91 19.10 -13.49
C GLY A 140 -8.26 17.71 -12.98
N ALA A 141 -9.53 17.44 -12.70
CA ALA A 141 -10.00 16.11 -12.28
C ALA A 141 -9.78 15.06 -13.36
N ALA A 142 -10.00 15.39 -14.63
CA ALA A 142 -9.77 14.49 -15.76
C ALA A 142 -8.28 14.15 -15.90
N VAL A 143 -7.38 15.11 -15.80
CA VAL A 143 -5.92 14.88 -15.88
C VAL A 143 -5.44 14.04 -14.70
N ALA A 144 -5.88 14.32 -13.46
CA ALA A 144 -5.55 13.50 -12.30
C ALA A 144 -6.04 12.04 -12.46
N LEU A 145 -7.24 11.84 -13.04
CA LEU A 145 -7.75 10.51 -13.36
C LEU A 145 -6.89 9.79 -14.42
N ILE A 146 -6.42 10.51 -15.45
CA ILE A 146 -5.53 9.96 -16.48
C ILE A 146 -4.24 9.44 -15.84
N PHE A 147 -3.57 10.25 -15.00
CA PHE A 147 -2.35 9.82 -14.31
C PHE A 147 -2.59 8.59 -13.43
N TYR A 148 -3.63 8.60 -12.63
CA TYR A 148 -3.99 7.46 -11.78
C TYR A 148 -4.22 6.18 -12.59
N LEU A 149 -5.01 6.24 -13.66
CA LEU A 149 -5.32 5.05 -14.47
C LEU A 149 -4.10 4.56 -15.24
N ARG A 150 -3.26 5.45 -15.77
CA ARG A 150 -2.01 5.06 -16.44
C ARG A 150 -1.05 4.36 -15.50
N MET A 151 -0.84 4.89 -14.29
CA MET A 151 -0.06 4.21 -13.26
C MET A 151 -0.64 2.82 -12.96
N ARG A 152 -1.97 2.68 -12.90
CA ARG A 152 -2.62 1.38 -12.68
C ARG A 152 -2.40 0.42 -13.85
N ILE A 153 -2.43 0.89 -15.10
CA ILE A 153 -2.11 0.09 -16.29
C ILE A 153 -0.65 -0.37 -16.25
N GLU A 154 0.28 0.53 -15.92
CA GLU A 154 1.71 0.20 -15.79
C GLU A 154 1.94 -0.85 -14.69
N ALA A 155 1.29 -0.73 -13.54
CA ALA A 155 1.36 -1.71 -12.47
C ALA A 155 0.84 -3.11 -12.89
N LEU A 156 -0.09 -3.17 -13.86
CA LEU A 156 -0.67 -4.42 -14.36
C LEU A 156 0.16 -5.06 -15.49
N LEU A 157 0.73 -4.26 -16.39
CA LEU A 157 1.42 -4.75 -17.60
C LEU A 157 2.94 -4.71 -17.49
N GLY A 158 3.49 -4.02 -16.48
CA GLY A 158 4.91 -3.67 -16.40
C GLY A 158 5.31 -2.56 -17.37
N LYS A 159 6.49 -1.96 -17.17
CA LYS A 159 7.00 -0.84 -18.00
C LYS A 159 7.08 -1.15 -19.49
N ALA A 160 7.29 -2.40 -19.89
CA ALA A 160 7.36 -2.82 -21.28
C ALA A 160 6.01 -2.79 -22.01
N GLY A 161 4.89 -2.90 -21.27
CA GLY A 161 3.54 -2.92 -21.82
C GLY A 161 2.89 -1.54 -21.96
N THR A 162 3.49 -0.50 -21.38
CA THR A 162 2.96 0.88 -21.36
C THR A 162 3.74 1.83 -22.27
N ARG A 163 4.40 1.34 -23.32
CA ARG A 163 5.05 2.23 -24.29
C ARG A 163 4.04 3.30 -24.75
N GLN A 164 4.20 4.50 -24.23
CA GLN A 164 3.55 5.67 -24.77
C GLN A 164 4.06 5.86 -26.20
N GLY A 165 3.15 5.96 -27.13
CA GLY A 165 3.50 6.52 -28.43
C GLY A 165 3.91 7.97 -28.20
N SER A 166 5.20 8.23 -28.09
CA SER A 166 5.73 9.60 -28.10
C SER A 166 5.41 10.18 -29.48
N LEU A 167 4.53 11.17 -29.51
CA LEU A 167 4.32 11.93 -30.74
C LEU A 167 5.55 12.84 -30.88
N ALA A 168 6.50 12.48 -31.78
CA ALA A 168 7.73 13.22 -32.03
C ALA A 168 8.65 13.43 -30.80
N GLY A 169 8.65 12.52 -29.80
CA GLY A 169 9.50 12.63 -28.61
C GLY A 169 8.92 13.50 -27.49
N PHE A 170 7.69 14.02 -27.64
CA PHE A 170 6.97 14.73 -26.59
C PHE A 170 6.08 13.76 -25.81
N GLU A 171 6.22 13.77 -24.49
CA GLU A 171 5.31 13.11 -23.56
C GLU A 171 4.14 14.05 -23.22
N THR A 172 3.04 13.50 -22.73
CA THR A 172 1.84 14.30 -22.37
C THR A 172 2.12 15.33 -21.27
N GLU A 173 3.17 15.12 -20.49
CA GLU A 173 3.64 16.02 -19.42
C GLU A 173 4.38 17.24 -19.96
N ASP A 174 4.97 17.15 -21.14
CA ASP A 174 5.70 18.24 -21.79
C ASP A 174 4.79 19.42 -22.20
N ILE A 175 3.48 19.22 -22.27
CA ILE A 175 2.51 20.29 -22.56
C ILE A 175 2.58 21.39 -21.50
N LEU A 176 2.88 21.07 -20.25
CA LEU A 176 3.02 22.08 -19.19
C LEU A 176 4.21 23.01 -19.40
N TYR A 177 5.28 22.57 -20.08
CA TYR A 177 6.40 23.43 -20.44
C TYR A 177 6.06 24.51 -21.48
N LEU A 178 4.92 24.36 -22.18
CA LEU A 178 4.39 25.39 -23.08
C LEU A 178 3.60 26.47 -22.36
N LEU A 179 3.26 26.28 -21.07
CA LEU A 179 2.41 27.19 -20.32
C LEU A 179 2.92 28.65 -20.28
N PRO A 180 4.24 28.94 -20.14
CA PRO A 180 4.75 30.31 -20.25
C PRO A 180 4.48 30.96 -21.61
N LEU A 181 4.57 30.22 -22.69
CA LEU A 181 4.21 30.76 -24.01
C LEU A 181 2.72 31.10 -24.06
N VAL A 182 1.88 30.23 -23.52
CA VAL A 182 0.42 30.47 -23.45
C VAL A 182 0.13 31.73 -22.63
N THR A 183 0.77 31.91 -21.48
CA THR A 183 0.53 33.09 -20.61
C THR A 183 1.10 34.37 -21.20
N LEU A 184 2.28 34.31 -21.82
CA LEU A 184 2.96 35.46 -22.45
C LEU A 184 2.09 36.07 -23.54
N PHE A 185 1.42 35.23 -24.34
CA PHE A 185 0.54 35.64 -25.45
C PHE A 185 -0.94 35.80 -25.03
N GLY A 186 -1.26 35.74 -23.74
CA GLY A 186 -2.64 35.88 -23.25
C GLY A 186 -3.60 34.74 -23.63
N GLY A 187 -3.04 33.56 -23.94
CA GLY A 187 -3.77 32.41 -24.47
C GLY A 187 -4.45 31.53 -23.40
N LEU A 188 -4.61 31.98 -22.14
CA LEU A 188 -5.20 31.16 -21.07
C LEU A 188 -6.63 30.72 -21.33
N THR A 189 -7.47 31.59 -21.91
CA THR A 189 -8.87 31.27 -22.22
C THR A 189 -8.99 30.14 -23.26
N PRO A 190 -8.36 30.21 -24.45
CA PRO A 190 -8.39 29.11 -25.39
C PRO A 190 -7.68 27.83 -24.86
N PHE A 191 -6.63 27.97 -24.06
CA PHE A 191 -5.98 26.85 -23.39
C PHE A 191 -6.94 26.14 -22.42
N LEU A 192 -7.64 26.87 -21.57
CA LEU A 192 -8.62 26.31 -20.64
C LEU A 192 -9.77 25.61 -21.39
N LEU A 193 -10.27 26.22 -22.47
CA LEU A 193 -11.30 25.60 -23.29
C LEU A 193 -10.82 24.29 -23.90
N ALA A 194 -9.64 24.27 -24.51
CA ALA A 194 -9.06 23.07 -25.07
C ALA A 194 -8.83 21.97 -24.01
N ALA A 195 -8.33 22.35 -22.84
CA ALA A 195 -8.09 21.41 -21.74
C ALA A 195 -9.40 20.85 -21.17
N SER A 196 -10.43 21.69 -21.00
CA SER A 196 -11.72 21.27 -20.41
C SER A 196 -12.53 20.32 -21.30
N VAL A 197 -12.25 20.26 -22.60
CA VAL A 197 -12.84 19.31 -23.54
C VAL A 197 -11.88 18.14 -23.81
N GLY A 198 -10.62 18.45 -24.08
CA GLY A 198 -9.61 17.44 -24.47
C GLY A 198 -9.26 16.48 -23.34
N ALA A 199 -9.06 16.98 -22.12
CA ALA A 199 -8.68 16.09 -21.00
C ALA A 199 -9.80 15.09 -20.63
N PRO A 200 -11.08 15.44 -20.50
CA PRO A 200 -12.16 14.48 -20.29
C PRO A 200 -12.29 13.45 -21.43
N LEU A 201 -12.17 13.86 -22.69
CA LEU A 201 -12.20 12.94 -23.82
C LEU A 201 -11.03 11.95 -23.77
N PHE A 202 -9.83 12.44 -23.46
CA PHE A 202 -8.67 11.57 -23.33
C PHE A 202 -8.78 10.66 -22.08
N ALA A 203 -9.32 11.18 -20.97
CA ALA A 203 -9.61 10.36 -19.79
C ALA A 203 -10.55 9.19 -20.13
N LEU A 204 -11.58 9.43 -20.95
CA LEU A 204 -12.48 8.38 -21.42
C LEU A 204 -11.73 7.30 -22.21
N LEU A 205 -10.81 7.67 -23.10
CA LEU A 205 -9.97 6.72 -23.83
C LEU A 205 -9.10 5.89 -22.88
N VAL A 206 -8.49 6.52 -21.88
CA VAL A 206 -7.68 5.83 -20.86
C VAL A 206 -8.53 4.91 -19.98
N VAL A 207 -9.77 5.29 -19.64
CA VAL A 207 -10.74 4.42 -18.97
C VAL A 207 -11.05 3.19 -19.82
N VAL A 208 -11.31 3.37 -21.11
CA VAL A 208 -11.56 2.24 -22.03
C VAL A 208 -10.35 1.32 -22.10
N ASP A 209 -9.14 1.88 -22.20
CA ASP A 209 -7.91 1.11 -22.23
C ASP A 209 -7.69 0.34 -20.91
N PHE A 210 -7.87 0.99 -19.76
CA PHE A 210 -7.82 0.35 -18.45
C PHE A 210 -8.81 -0.82 -18.34
N VAL A 211 -10.05 -0.64 -18.79
CA VAL A 211 -11.07 -1.70 -18.82
C VAL A 211 -10.65 -2.84 -19.75
N ARG A 212 -10.05 -2.53 -20.92
CA ARG A 212 -9.54 -3.55 -21.85
C ARG A 212 -8.39 -4.34 -21.23
N VAL A 213 -7.42 -3.66 -20.62
CA VAL A 213 -6.28 -4.28 -19.95
C VAL A 213 -6.74 -5.18 -18.81
N THR A 214 -7.63 -4.69 -17.95
CA THR A 214 -8.16 -5.48 -16.83
C THR A 214 -8.99 -6.69 -17.29
N ARG A 215 -9.69 -6.60 -18.44
CA ARG A 215 -10.44 -7.72 -19.02
C ARG A 215 -9.54 -8.75 -19.72
N ARG A 216 -8.41 -8.33 -20.28
CA ARG A 216 -7.44 -9.20 -20.97
C ARG A 216 -6.47 -9.91 -20.02
N GLN A 217 -6.35 -9.47 -18.79
CA GLN A 217 -5.60 -10.23 -17.78
C GLN A 217 -6.20 -11.64 -17.72
N PRO A 218 -5.38 -12.72 -17.90
CA PRO A 218 -5.89 -14.07 -17.73
C PRO A 218 -6.60 -14.09 -16.38
N ARG A 219 -7.85 -14.50 -16.37
CA ARG A 219 -8.55 -14.79 -15.14
C ARG A 219 -7.70 -15.84 -14.44
N THR A 220 -6.77 -15.41 -13.59
CA THR A 220 -6.25 -16.32 -12.58
C THR A 220 -7.48 -16.98 -12.01
N ALA A 221 -7.52 -18.30 -12.07
CA ALA A 221 -8.65 -19.11 -11.63
C ALA A 221 -9.26 -18.45 -10.40
N ALA A 222 -10.59 -18.35 -10.33
CA ALA A 222 -11.25 -17.80 -9.16
C ALA A 222 -10.51 -18.37 -7.96
N PRO A 223 -10.07 -17.55 -6.99
CA PRO A 223 -9.39 -18.09 -5.82
C PRO A 223 -10.26 -19.24 -5.37
N ALA A 224 -9.67 -20.44 -5.30
CA ALA A 224 -10.36 -21.61 -4.83
C ALA A 224 -11.11 -21.18 -3.57
N ALA A 225 -12.37 -21.55 -3.44
CA ALA A 225 -13.09 -21.38 -2.18
C ALA A 225 -12.13 -21.88 -1.10
N PRO A 226 -11.99 -21.16 0.04
CA PRO A 226 -11.09 -21.60 1.09
C PRO A 226 -11.31 -23.10 1.28
N ALA A 227 -10.21 -23.87 1.27
CA ALA A 227 -10.29 -25.30 1.38
C ALA A 227 -11.19 -25.64 2.58
N PRO A 228 -12.21 -26.51 2.42
CA PRO A 228 -13.08 -26.85 3.53
C PRO A 228 -12.21 -27.30 4.72
N PRO A 229 -12.67 -27.07 5.97
CA PRO A 229 -11.97 -27.57 7.15
C PRO A 229 -11.62 -29.04 6.95
N ASP A 230 -10.36 -29.41 7.14
CA ASP A 230 -9.92 -30.80 7.08
C ASP A 230 -10.34 -31.51 8.38
N PRO A 231 -11.29 -32.45 8.35
CA PRO A 231 -11.78 -33.10 9.57
C PRO A 231 -10.67 -33.86 10.32
N ALA A 232 -9.69 -34.40 9.60
CA ALA A 232 -8.56 -35.11 10.22
C ALA A 232 -7.61 -34.14 10.93
N LEU A 233 -7.35 -32.97 10.32
CA LEU A 233 -6.59 -31.90 10.95
C LEU A 233 -7.32 -31.38 12.19
N ASP A 234 -8.63 -31.14 12.07
CA ASP A 234 -9.43 -30.61 13.18
C ASP A 234 -9.47 -31.58 14.36
N ALA A 235 -9.64 -32.90 14.11
CA ALA A 235 -9.61 -33.92 15.16
C ALA A 235 -8.25 -34.02 15.88
N ARG A 236 -7.14 -33.92 15.13
CA ARG A 236 -5.79 -33.89 15.72
C ARG A 236 -5.56 -32.64 16.56
N LEU A 237 -6.01 -31.48 16.05
CA LEU A 237 -5.91 -30.23 16.77
C LEU A 237 -6.77 -30.26 18.06
N LEU A 238 -7.98 -30.82 18.00
CA LEU A 238 -8.84 -31.00 19.16
C LEU A 238 -8.15 -31.83 20.26
N GLY A 239 -7.47 -32.91 19.87
CA GLY A 239 -6.66 -33.71 20.79
C GLY A 239 -5.55 -32.91 21.47
N THR A 240 -4.82 -32.11 20.68
CA THR A 240 -3.78 -31.21 21.23
C THR A 240 -4.35 -30.17 22.20
N LEU A 241 -5.44 -29.51 21.80
CA LEU A 241 -6.10 -28.48 22.60
C LEU A 241 -6.67 -29.05 23.90
N GLY A 242 -7.19 -30.29 23.86
CA GLY A 242 -7.71 -30.99 25.04
C GLY A 242 -6.63 -31.38 26.06
N ALA A 243 -5.37 -31.50 25.63
CA ALA A 243 -4.25 -31.79 26.51
C ALA A 243 -3.70 -30.54 27.24
N LEU A 244 -4.07 -29.34 26.79
CA LEU A 244 -3.63 -28.08 27.40
C LEU A 244 -4.37 -27.81 28.73
N PRO A 245 -3.74 -27.14 29.70
CA PRO A 245 -4.36 -26.82 30.99
C PRO A 245 -5.35 -25.64 30.87
N GLY A 246 -6.49 -25.90 30.20
CA GLY A 246 -7.46 -24.87 29.77
C GLY A 246 -7.93 -23.92 30.88
N GLU A 247 -8.17 -24.40 32.13
CA GLU A 247 -8.54 -23.55 33.26
C GLU A 247 -7.41 -22.61 33.69
N ALA A 248 -6.18 -23.09 33.72
CA ALA A 248 -5.03 -22.26 34.04
C ALA A 248 -4.78 -21.20 32.97
N LEU A 249 -4.91 -21.54 31.68
CA LEU A 249 -4.78 -20.61 30.57
C LEU A 249 -5.90 -19.56 30.57
N ARG A 250 -7.16 -19.94 30.87
CA ARG A 250 -8.28 -18.98 31.03
C ARG A 250 -8.04 -18.01 32.17
N ARG A 251 -7.53 -18.50 33.30
CA ARG A 251 -7.17 -17.65 34.43
C ARG A 251 -6.05 -16.68 34.07
N GLN A 252 -4.96 -17.20 33.47
CA GLN A 252 -3.85 -16.37 32.98
C GLN A 252 -4.34 -15.28 32.01
N TYR A 253 -5.17 -15.63 31.05
CA TYR A 253 -5.71 -14.71 30.07
C TYR A 253 -6.47 -13.54 30.74
N ARG A 254 -7.27 -13.82 31.76
CA ARG A 254 -8.00 -12.77 32.50
C ARG A 254 -7.10 -11.94 33.37
N GLU A 255 -6.19 -12.54 34.11
CA GLU A 255 -5.29 -11.87 35.03
C GLU A 255 -4.26 -11.00 34.32
N GLN A 256 -3.88 -11.36 33.10
CA GLN A 256 -2.94 -10.62 32.26
C GLN A 256 -3.63 -9.64 31.27
N GLY A 257 -4.83 -9.14 31.58
CA GLY A 257 -5.49 -8.12 30.76
C GLY A 257 -5.80 -8.55 29.35
N SER A 258 -6.29 -9.79 29.17
CA SER A 258 -6.61 -10.41 27.87
C SER A 258 -5.38 -10.82 27.05
N PHE A 259 -4.38 -11.40 27.70
CA PHE A 259 -3.16 -11.93 27.08
C PHE A 259 -2.84 -13.33 27.61
N VAL A 260 -2.41 -14.23 26.75
CA VAL A 260 -1.87 -15.55 27.10
C VAL A 260 -0.75 -15.96 26.15
N TYR A 261 0.27 -16.62 26.71
CA TYR A 261 1.40 -17.18 25.97
C TYR A 261 1.53 -18.68 26.25
N VAL A 262 1.62 -19.48 25.19
CA VAL A 262 1.79 -20.93 25.23
C VAL A 262 2.99 -21.30 24.36
N PRO A 263 4.18 -21.59 24.95
CA PRO A 263 5.41 -21.81 24.18
C PRO A 263 5.37 -23.05 23.29
N ASP A 264 4.75 -24.13 23.76
CA ASP A 264 4.67 -25.43 23.06
C ASP A 264 3.22 -25.73 22.66
N PHE A 265 2.64 -24.87 21.80
CA PHE A 265 1.23 -24.95 21.43
C PHE A 265 0.98 -25.95 20.31
N LEU A 266 1.72 -25.86 19.19
CA LEU A 266 1.50 -26.72 18.03
C LEU A 266 2.36 -27.98 18.08
N PRO A 267 1.80 -29.15 17.72
CA PRO A 267 2.58 -30.35 17.48
C PRO A 267 3.69 -30.13 16.45
N ALA A 268 4.79 -30.84 16.60
CA ALA A 268 5.94 -30.77 15.70
C ALA A 268 5.55 -30.95 14.22
N GLU A 269 4.60 -31.86 13.93
CA GLU A 269 4.09 -32.11 12.57
C GLU A 269 3.46 -30.83 11.96
N PHE A 270 2.64 -30.09 12.72
CA PHE A 270 2.01 -28.85 12.24
C PHE A 270 3.02 -27.74 12.06
N THR A 271 3.95 -27.63 13.01
CA THR A 271 5.06 -26.69 12.93
C THR A 271 5.90 -26.92 11.67
N GLN A 272 6.24 -28.17 11.34
CA GLN A 272 6.98 -28.50 10.11
C GLN A 272 6.21 -28.14 8.85
N ARG A 273 4.89 -28.37 8.82
CA ARG A 273 4.02 -27.95 7.70
C ARG A 273 3.97 -26.43 7.54
N LEU A 274 3.96 -25.68 8.64
CA LEU A 274 4.04 -24.22 8.59
C LEU A 274 5.40 -23.74 8.06
N ILE A 275 6.50 -24.35 8.48
CA ILE A 275 7.85 -24.05 7.98
C ILE A 275 7.93 -24.31 6.47
N ALA A 276 7.43 -25.46 6.00
CA ALA A 276 7.41 -25.77 4.57
C ALA A 276 6.54 -24.75 3.75
N ALA A 277 5.49 -24.20 4.34
CA ALA A 277 4.65 -23.20 3.71
C ALA A 277 5.38 -21.85 3.51
N VAL A 278 6.41 -21.54 4.31
CA VAL A 278 7.20 -20.32 4.18
C VAL A 278 7.90 -20.25 2.82
N ASP A 279 8.53 -21.33 2.38
CA ASP A 279 9.26 -21.36 1.11
C ASP A 279 8.33 -21.13 -0.08
N ALA A 280 7.12 -21.66 -0.03
CA ALA A 280 6.12 -21.48 -1.08
C ALA A 280 5.68 -20.00 -1.26
N VAL A 281 5.71 -19.21 -0.20
CA VAL A 281 5.24 -17.80 -0.24
C VAL A 281 6.37 -16.79 -0.36
N LEU A 282 7.63 -17.17 -0.22
CA LEU A 282 8.78 -16.26 -0.34
C LEU A 282 8.76 -15.38 -1.61
N PRO A 283 8.43 -15.92 -2.81
CA PRO A 283 8.44 -15.12 -4.05
C PRO A 283 7.41 -13.97 -4.07
N VAL A 284 6.38 -14.04 -3.22
CA VAL A 284 5.29 -13.05 -3.17
C VAL A 284 5.34 -12.14 -1.94
N VAL A 285 6.40 -12.22 -1.15
CA VAL A 285 6.60 -11.35 0.01
C VAL A 285 6.65 -9.89 -0.43
N ASN A 286 5.73 -9.11 0.10
CA ASN A 286 5.70 -7.67 -0.09
C ASN A 286 6.46 -6.98 1.03
N ARG A 287 7.53 -6.26 0.69
CA ARG A 287 8.34 -5.53 1.68
C ARG A 287 7.88 -4.08 1.78
N ASN A 288 7.66 -3.63 3.00
CA ASN A 288 7.25 -2.26 3.30
C ASN A 288 8.18 -1.62 4.31
N PHE A 289 8.29 -0.31 4.19
CA PHE A 289 8.93 0.55 5.17
C PHE A 289 7.98 1.72 5.48
N LEU A 290 7.63 1.85 6.74
CA LEU A 290 6.84 2.96 7.28
C LEU A 290 7.68 3.61 8.39
N PRO A 291 8.25 4.82 8.16
CA PRO A 291 9.14 5.47 9.12
C PRO A 291 8.55 5.52 10.52
N GLY A 292 9.34 5.12 11.54
CA GLY A 292 8.93 5.10 12.93
C GLY A 292 7.90 4.03 13.33
N HIS A 293 7.41 3.23 12.38
CA HIS A 293 6.37 2.23 12.68
C HIS A 293 6.76 0.81 12.25
N LYS A 294 7.16 0.57 11.00
CA LYS A 294 7.39 -0.78 10.49
C LYS A 294 8.44 -0.84 9.39
N GLN A 295 9.31 -1.84 9.48
CA GLN A 295 10.14 -2.30 8.37
C GLN A 295 10.06 -3.82 8.33
N GLY A 296 9.81 -4.41 7.16
CA GLY A 296 9.72 -5.87 7.03
C GLY A 296 8.93 -6.34 5.82
N GLY A 297 8.80 -7.66 5.69
CA GLY A 297 7.99 -8.31 4.68
C GLY A 297 6.64 -8.76 5.20
N SER A 298 5.65 -8.89 4.32
CA SER A 298 4.37 -9.53 4.66
C SER A 298 3.69 -10.16 3.46
N VAL A 299 2.90 -11.20 3.73
CA VAL A 299 2.08 -11.92 2.75
C VAL A 299 0.66 -11.98 3.25
N SER A 300 -0.29 -11.52 2.42
CA SER A 300 -1.70 -11.48 2.79
C SER A 300 -2.37 -12.84 2.66
N ARG A 301 -3.52 -13.00 3.32
CA ARG A 301 -4.45 -14.13 3.15
C ARG A 301 -4.61 -14.54 1.69
N HIS A 302 -4.82 -13.57 0.78
CA HIS A 302 -5.13 -13.88 -0.62
C HIS A 302 -4.01 -14.62 -1.36
N SER A 303 -2.76 -14.37 -0.98
CA SER A 303 -1.61 -15.13 -1.50
C SER A 303 -1.43 -16.46 -0.77
N ILE A 304 -1.68 -16.48 0.53
CA ILE A 304 -1.62 -17.69 1.36
C ILE A 304 -2.64 -18.72 0.90
N ASP A 305 -3.88 -18.34 0.60
CA ASP A 305 -4.94 -19.25 0.09
C ASP A 305 -4.49 -20.03 -1.16
N GLN A 306 -3.63 -19.43 -1.98
CA GLN A 306 -3.17 -20.03 -3.23
C GLN A 306 -1.90 -20.88 -3.07
N LEU A 307 -0.99 -20.46 -2.20
CA LEU A 307 0.36 -21.01 -2.13
C LEU A 307 0.60 -21.89 -0.89
N ALA A 308 -0.18 -21.68 0.17
CA ALA A 308 -0.01 -22.34 1.45
C ALA A 308 -1.37 -22.70 2.10
N PRO A 309 -2.21 -23.54 1.43
CA PRO A 309 -3.59 -23.82 1.85
C PRO A 309 -3.69 -24.44 3.25
N PHE A 310 -2.64 -25.07 3.76
CA PHE A 310 -2.59 -25.58 5.12
C PHE A 310 -2.82 -24.49 6.18
N ILE A 311 -2.30 -23.28 5.97
CA ILE A 311 -2.50 -22.13 6.86
C ILE A 311 -3.99 -21.75 6.89
N ALA A 312 -4.64 -21.74 5.72
CA ALA A 312 -6.07 -21.48 5.63
C ALA A 312 -6.91 -22.56 6.34
N GLN A 313 -6.54 -23.85 6.19
CA GLN A 313 -7.21 -24.96 6.91
C GLN A 313 -7.10 -24.80 8.43
N LEU A 314 -5.90 -24.43 8.93
CA LEU A 314 -5.68 -24.18 10.35
C LEU A 314 -6.52 -23.02 10.88
N TYR A 315 -6.58 -21.91 10.12
CA TYR A 315 -7.40 -20.73 10.45
C TYR A 315 -8.89 -21.05 10.53
N HIS A 316 -9.40 -21.91 9.65
CA HIS A 316 -10.82 -22.28 9.57
C HIS A 316 -11.18 -23.45 10.51
N SER A 317 -10.26 -23.96 11.33
CA SER A 317 -10.52 -25.06 12.26
C SER A 317 -11.61 -24.69 13.29
N PRO A 318 -12.75 -25.40 13.32
CA PRO A 318 -13.77 -25.23 14.34
C PRO A 318 -13.25 -25.49 15.77
N ALA A 319 -12.34 -26.47 15.92
CA ALA A 319 -11.74 -26.78 17.21
C ALA A 319 -10.91 -25.64 17.75
N LEU A 320 -10.07 -24.99 16.88
CA LEU A 320 -9.27 -23.83 17.26
C LEU A 320 -10.17 -22.65 17.64
N LEU A 321 -11.15 -22.34 16.79
CA LEU A 321 -12.07 -21.23 17.01
C LEU A 321 -12.84 -21.37 18.33
N SER A 322 -13.36 -22.57 18.62
CA SER A 322 -14.08 -22.89 19.86
C SER A 322 -13.17 -22.77 21.09
N TRP A 323 -11.94 -23.28 20.99
CA TRP A 323 -10.97 -23.20 22.09
C TRP A 323 -10.59 -21.76 22.41
N LEU A 324 -10.28 -20.94 21.41
CA LEU A 324 -9.99 -19.51 21.59
C LEU A 324 -11.19 -18.75 22.17
N GLY A 325 -12.41 -19.07 21.73
CA GLY A 325 -13.64 -18.55 22.33
C GLY A 325 -13.77 -18.91 23.81
N SER A 326 -13.37 -20.15 24.18
CA SER A 326 -13.38 -20.58 25.58
C SER A 326 -12.34 -19.84 26.44
N LEU A 327 -11.22 -19.41 25.86
CA LEU A 327 -10.18 -18.61 26.54
C LEU A 327 -10.64 -17.17 26.75
N SER A 328 -11.15 -16.54 25.70
CA SER A 328 -11.60 -15.14 25.75
C SER A 328 -12.91 -14.93 26.51
N GLY A 329 -13.75 -15.95 26.57
CA GLY A 329 -15.11 -15.84 27.08
C GLY A 329 -16.10 -15.21 26.06
N ASP A 330 -15.64 -14.95 24.82
CA ASP A 330 -16.43 -14.36 23.75
C ASP A 330 -16.75 -15.38 22.65
N ARG A 331 -17.87 -15.18 21.97
CA ARG A 331 -18.18 -15.94 20.75
C ARG A 331 -17.40 -15.38 19.59
N LEU A 332 -16.34 -16.06 19.21
CA LEU A 332 -15.49 -15.67 18.10
C LEU A 332 -16.07 -16.11 16.75
N GLN A 333 -15.78 -15.32 15.74
CA GLN A 333 -16.10 -15.55 14.33
C GLN A 333 -14.86 -15.36 13.49
N LEU A 334 -14.80 -16.01 12.33
CA LEU A 334 -13.79 -15.74 11.32
C LEU A 334 -13.92 -14.29 10.83
N SER A 335 -12.83 -13.64 10.47
CA SER A 335 -12.88 -12.36 9.76
C SER A 335 -13.53 -12.53 8.37
N PRO A 336 -14.15 -11.48 7.80
CA PRO A 336 -14.76 -11.56 6.48
C PRO A 336 -13.83 -12.10 5.40
N ALA A 337 -14.40 -12.78 4.41
CA ALA A 337 -13.64 -13.44 3.35
C ALA A 337 -12.82 -12.48 2.47
N ASP A 338 -13.16 -11.21 2.44
CA ASP A 338 -12.48 -10.14 1.71
C ASP A 338 -11.47 -9.37 2.56
N ASP A 339 -11.28 -9.73 3.85
CA ASP A 339 -10.26 -9.11 4.70
C ASP A 339 -8.88 -9.69 4.37
N PRO A 340 -7.95 -8.90 3.82
CA PRO A 340 -6.59 -9.36 3.49
C PRO A 340 -5.77 -9.68 4.74
N HIS A 341 -6.18 -9.18 5.90
CA HIS A 341 -5.52 -9.32 7.19
C HIS A 341 -6.05 -10.48 8.04
N ALA A 342 -7.11 -11.19 7.59
CA ALA A 342 -7.69 -12.30 8.34
C ALA A 342 -6.64 -13.31 8.82
N TYR A 343 -5.62 -13.56 8.00
CA TYR A 343 -4.35 -14.20 8.36
C TYR A 343 -3.23 -13.70 7.48
N ALA A 344 -2.05 -13.57 8.06
CA ALA A 344 -0.88 -13.00 7.39
C ALA A 344 0.42 -13.58 7.89
N LEU A 345 1.39 -13.75 7.00
CA LEU A 345 2.77 -14.04 7.36
C LEU A 345 3.60 -12.77 7.38
N TYR A 346 4.40 -12.61 8.43
CA TYR A 346 5.33 -11.49 8.61
C TYR A 346 6.76 -12.00 8.58
N PHE A 347 7.57 -11.36 7.74
CA PHE A 347 8.96 -11.71 7.49
C PHE A 347 9.90 -10.62 8.01
N TYR A 348 10.80 -11.01 8.88
CA TYR A 348 11.90 -10.20 9.37
C TYR A 348 13.18 -10.88 8.87
N SER A 349 13.83 -10.28 7.87
CA SER A 349 14.90 -10.94 7.11
C SER A 349 16.04 -10.01 6.70
N ARG A 350 15.97 -8.73 7.09
CA ARG A 350 17.04 -7.75 6.87
C ARG A 350 17.32 -7.03 8.17
N PRO A 351 18.58 -6.66 8.43
CA PRO A 351 18.91 -5.91 9.64
C PRO A 351 18.00 -4.70 9.85
N GLY A 352 17.49 -4.55 11.06
CA GLY A 352 16.56 -3.49 11.41
C GLY A 352 15.09 -3.75 11.08
N ASP A 353 14.71 -4.90 10.51
CA ASP A 353 13.30 -5.25 10.34
C ASP A 353 12.61 -5.34 11.71
N HIS A 354 11.50 -4.61 11.87
CA HIS A 354 10.77 -4.47 13.15
C HIS A 354 9.32 -4.04 12.92
N ILE A 355 8.53 -4.10 13.99
CA ILE A 355 7.25 -3.37 14.11
C ILE A 355 7.31 -2.56 15.41
N GLY A 356 7.09 -1.24 15.32
CA GLY A 356 7.09 -0.33 16.45
C GLY A 356 5.87 -0.54 17.38
N TRP A 357 5.83 0.19 18.49
CA TRP A 357 4.73 0.12 19.45
C TRP A 357 3.37 0.43 18.83
N HIS A 358 2.41 -0.48 18.94
CA HIS A 358 1.06 -0.35 18.40
C HIS A 358 0.04 -1.20 19.16
N TYR A 359 -1.23 -1.00 18.82
CA TYR A 359 -2.36 -1.87 19.12
C TYR A 359 -2.91 -2.43 17.79
N ASP A 360 -3.42 -3.65 17.81
CA ASP A 360 -4.16 -4.23 16.69
C ASP A 360 -5.61 -3.77 16.71
N THR A 361 -5.80 -2.45 16.55
CA THR A 361 -7.09 -1.80 16.70
C THR A 361 -8.14 -2.37 15.76
N SER A 362 -9.32 -2.69 16.33
CA SER A 362 -10.48 -3.16 15.56
C SER A 362 -11.10 -2.02 14.75
N TYR A 363 -11.32 -2.27 13.45
CA TYR A 363 -12.18 -1.43 12.60
C TYR A 363 -13.59 -2.03 12.47
N TYR A 364 -13.82 -3.21 13.03
CA TYR A 364 -15.10 -3.88 13.14
C TYR A 364 -15.96 -3.31 14.28
N SER A 365 -17.26 -3.56 14.21
CA SER A 365 -18.18 -3.15 15.30
C SER A 365 -17.94 -3.94 16.59
N GLY A 366 -17.33 -5.12 16.48
CA GLY A 366 -16.93 -5.95 17.60
C GLY A 366 -15.45 -5.88 17.95
N ARG A 367 -15.04 -6.67 18.94
CA ARG A 367 -13.65 -6.85 19.31
C ARG A 367 -12.90 -7.62 18.24
N ARG A 368 -11.61 -7.36 18.15
CA ARG A 368 -10.65 -8.11 17.32
C ARG A 368 -9.63 -8.79 18.21
N TYR A 369 -9.45 -10.07 17.97
CA TYR A 369 -8.49 -10.91 18.66
C TYR A 369 -7.40 -11.34 17.71
N THR A 370 -6.15 -11.18 18.13
CA THR A 370 -4.96 -11.62 17.41
C THR A 370 -4.40 -12.89 18.03
N LEU A 371 -4.26 -13.93 17.22
CA LEU A 371 -3.47 -15.10 17.52
C LEU A 371 -2.17 -15.00 16.73
N LEU A 372 -1.03 -15.02 17.39
CA LEU A 372 0.29 -14.97 16.78
C LEU A 372 1.01 -16.29 17.02
N LEU A 373 1.46 -16.95 15.93
CA LEU A 373 2.24 -18.18 15.94
C LEU A 373 3.68 -17.92 15.51
N GLY A 374 4.64 -18.45 16.24
CA GLY A 374 6.01 -18.60 15.78
C GLY A 374 6.10 -19.66 14.68
N VAL A 375 6.70 -19.32 13.55
CA VAL A 375 6.90 -20.26 12.43
C VAL A 375 8.37 -20.59 12.25
N VAL A 376 9.21 -19.57 12.12
CA VAL A 376 10.67 -19.69 12.10
C VAL A 376 11.23 -18.62 13.03
N ASP A 377 12.15 -18.99 13.90
CA ASP A 377 12.87 -18.02 14.72
C ASP A 377 14.34 -18.42 14.87
N ARG A 378 15.20 -17.73 14.14
CA ARG A 378 16.64 -17.77 14.21
C ARG A 378 17.15 -16.36 14.43
N SER A 379 16.65 -15.73 15.52
CA SER A 379 16.91 -14.32 15.79
C SER A 379 16.96 -14.02 17.29
N THR A 380 17.50 -12.87 17.62
CA THR A 380 17.42 -12.26 18.98
C THR A 380 16.15 -11.43 19.15
N CYS A 381 15.32 -11.36 18.13
CA CYS A 381 14.11 -10.55 18.06
C CYS A 381 13.06 -11.02 19.09
N ARG A 382 12.39 -10.08 19.74
CA ARG A 382 11.43 -10.34 20.82
C ARG A 382 10.11 -9.64 20.55
N LEU A 383 9.04 -10.22 21.07
CA LEU A 383 7.79 -9.52 21.30
C LEU A 383 7.85 -8.83 22.65
N ASP A 384 7.96 -7.50 22.62
CA ASP A 384 7.79 -6.69 23.83
C ASP A 384 6.33 -6.28 23.93
N TYR A 385 5.77 -6.30 25.13
CA TYR A 385 4.37 -5.98 25.37
C TYR A 385 4.14 -5.25 26.69
N GLU A 386 3.03 -4.51 26.76
CA GLU A 386 2.56 -3.80 27.94
C GLU A 386 1.11 -4.19 28.22
N LEU A 387 0.89 -4.78 29.41
CA LEU A 387 -0.43 -5.19 29.90
C LEU A 387 -1.11 -4.02 30.63
N HIS A 388 -2.45 -4.04 30.69
CA HIS A 388 -3.29 -3.11 31.46
C HIS A 388 -3.16 -1.63 31.06
N THR A 389 -2.63 -1.32 29.88
CA THR A 389 -2.41 0.06 29.40
C THR A 389 -3.69 0.89 29.28
N LYS A 390 -4.86 0.24 29.19
CA LYS A 390 -6.19 0.87 29.07
C LYS A 390 -7.12 0.50 30.23
N GLU A 391 -6.60 -0.06 31.30
CA GLU A 391 -7.40 -0.49 32.46
C GLU A 391 -7.21 0.49 33.64
N PRO A 392 -8.22 1.33 33.93
CA PRO A 392 -8.14 2.24 35.08
C PRO A 392 -7.93 1.49 36.38
N GLY A 393 -7.02 1.96 37.22
CA GLY A 393 -6.71 1.36 38.52
C GLY A 393 -5.69 0.23 38.51
N HIS A 394 -5.21 -0.20 37.33
CA HIS A 394 -4.12 -1.17 37.23
C HIS A 394 -2.80 -0.49 36.82
N SER A 395 -1.70 -0.94 37.41
CA SER A 395 -0.38 -0.53 36.93
C SER A 395 0.00 -1.23 35.64
N VAL A 396 0.62 -0.50 34.69
CA VAL A 396 1.14 -1.08 33.47
C VAL A 396 2.25 -2.07 33.81
N GLN A 397 2.15 -3.28 33.26
CA GLN A 397 3.15 -4.33 33.40
C GLN A 397 3.81 -4.58 32.05
N ALA A 398 5.12 -4.34 31.95
CA ALA A 398 5.90 -4.61 30.76
C ALA A 398 6.45 -6.04 30.76
N GLY A 399 6.43 -6.68 29.60
CA GLY A 399 7.03 -8.00 29.40
C GLY A 399 7.74 -8.10 28.06
N SER A 400 8.58 -9.13 27.92
CA SER A 400 9.35 -9.41 26.70
C SER A 400 9.51 -10.90 26.55
N ILE A 401 9.06 -11.47 25.44
CA ILE A 401 9.12 -12.90 25.15
C ILE A 401 9.69 -13.17 23.76
N GLN A 402 10.34 -14.32 23.61
CA GLN A 402 10.64 -14.92 22.33
C GLN A 402 9.59 -15.99 22.04
N ILE A 403 9.07 -16.05 20.81
CA ILE A 403 8.03 -17.00 20.43
C ILE A 403 8.68 -18.06 19.55
N PRO A 404 8.95 -19.25 20.09
CA PRO A 404 9.58 -20.31 19.34
C PRO A 404 8.66 -20.84 18.22
N PRO A 405 9.20 -21.59 17.24
CA PRO A 405 8.37 -22.30 16.27
C PRO A 405 7.32 -23.19 16.95
N GLY A 406 6.05 -23.04 16.60
CA GLY A 406 4.93 -23.72 17.23
C GLY A 406 4.38 -23.05 18.51
N GLY A 407 5.07 -22.04 19.03
CA GLY A 407 4.56 -21.23 20.16
C GLY A 407 3.43 -20.30 19.75
N LEU A 408 2.51 -20.02 20.66
CA LEU A 408 1.32 -19.19 20.47
C LEU A 408 1.29 -18.05 21.47
N VAL A 409 0.91 -16.88 20.97
CA VAL A 409 0.40 -15.75 21.76
C VAL A 409 -1.02 -15.45 21.32
N PHE A 410 -1.96 -15.25 22.27
CA PHE A 410 -3.32 -14.86 21.98
C PHE A 410 -3.76 -13.68 22.84
N PHE A 411 -4.33 -12.64 22.23
CA PHE A 411 -4.69 -11.43 22.93
C PHE A 411 -5.83 -10.64 22.27
N ASP A 412 -6.46 -9.75 23.05
CA ASP A 412 -7.37 -8.72 22.57
C ASP A 412 -6.56 -7.60 21.92
N GLY A 413 -6.74 -7.39 20.61
CA GLY A 413 -5.96 -6.44 19.82
C GLY A 413 -6.08 -4.98 20.25
N ASP A 414 -7.22 -4.60 20.83
CA ASP A 414 -7.44 -3.23 21.34
C ASP A 414 -6.82 -2.99 22.71
N ARG A 415 -6.42 -4.04 23.45
CA ARG A 415 -5.92 -3.94 24.82
C ARG A 415 -4.41 -4.07 24.93
N LEU A 416 -3.80 -4.96 24.15
CA LEU A 416 -2.37 -5.21 24.21
C LEU A 416 -1.59 -4.17 23.41
N ARG A 417 -0.78 -3.36 24.07
CA ARG A 417 0.24 -2.56 23.41
C ARG A 417 1.51 -3.38 23.24
N HIS A 418 1.97 -3.55 21.98
CA HIS A 418 3.09 -4.42 21.71
C HIS A 418 3.97 -3.93 20.56
N ARG A 419 5.18 -4.51 20.47
CA ARG A 419 6.11 -4.28 19.37
C ARG A 419 6.93 -5.53 19.09
N ILE A 420 7.53 -5.59 17.90
CA ILE A 420 8.58 -6.54 17.56
C ILE A 420 9.89 -5.78 17.50
N THR A 421 10.88 -6.20 18.29
CA THR A 421 12.20 -5.57 18.34
C THR A 421 12.94 -5.74 17.01
N PRO A 422 13.86 -4.81 16.66
CA PRO A 422 14.64 -4.93 15.44
C PRO A 422 15.46 -6.22 15.38
N ILE A 423 15.46 -6.84 14.19
CA ILE A 423 16.28 -8.03 13.90
C ILE A 423 17.73 -7.63 13.60
N GLY A 424 18.70 -8.44 13.99
CA GLY A 424 20.13 -8.27 13.73
C GLY A 424 20.56 -8.67 12.33
N ALA A 425 21.87 -8.63 12.08
CA ALA A 425 22.47 -9.15 10.85
C ALA A 425 22.43 -10.70 10.86
N ASP A 426 22.25 -11.30 9.69
CA ASP A 426 22.20 -12.76 9.47
C ASP A 426 21.12 -13.50 10.28
N GLU A 427 20.16 -12.76 10.81
CA GLU A 427 19.01 -13.29 11.52
C GLU A 427 17.80 -13.43 10.61
N PHE A 428 16.90 -14.37 10.96
CA PHE A 428 15.69 -14.64 10.20
C PHE A 428 14.54 -15.06 11.11
N ARG A 429 13.41 -14.37 10.99
CA ARG A 429 12.19 -14.70 11.73
C ARG A 429 10.97 -14.62 10.82
N VAL A 430 10.04 -15.57 11.00
CA VAL A 430 8.72 -15.56 10.37
C VAL A 430 7.66 -15.81 11.43
N SER A 431 6.66 -14.95 11.48
CA SER A 431 5.48 -15.10 12.34
C SER A 431 4.22 -15.18 11.49
N LEU A 432 3.25 -15.96 11.94
CA LEU A 432 1.92 -16.06 11.36
C LEU A 432 0.90 -15.45 12.32
N THR A 433 0.04 -14.57 11.81
CA THR A 433 -1.09 -14.03 12.59
C THR A 433 -2.41 -14.56 12.06
N PHE A 434 -3.35 -14.85 12.96
CA PHE A 434 -4.76 -15.10 12.69
C PHE A 434 -5.60 -14.05 13.41
N GLU A 435 -6.58 -13.49 12.70
CA GLU A 435 -7.47 -12.48 13.25
C GLU A 435 -8.89 -13.03 13.34
N TYR A 436 -9.44 -13.00 14.55
CA TYR A 436 -10.82 -13.39 14.83
C TYR A 436 -11.60 -12.19 15.36
N VAL A 437 -12.89 -12.16 15.14
CA VAL A 437 -13.76 -11.03 15.52
C VAL A 437 -14.99 -11.52 16.27
N THR A 438 -15.61 -10.64 17.06
CA THR A 438 -16.91 -10.94 17.69
C THR A 438 -18.08 -10.48 16.82
N ASP A 439 -17.86 -9.53 15.92
CA ASP A 439 -18.86 -9.01 14.98
C ASP A 439 -18.17 -8.62 13.68
N GLN A 440 -18.60 -9.18 12.56
CA GLN A 440 -18.01 -8.95 11.23
C GLN A 440 -18.43 -7.62 10.59
N ARG A 441 -19.39 -6.89 11.18
CA ARG A 441 -19.88 -5.64 10.60
C ARG A 441 -18.83 -4.56 10.64
N MET A 442 -18.69 -3.85 9.53
CA MET A 442 -17.78 -2.73 9.38
C MET A 442 -18.45 -1.71 8.43
N SER A 443 -18.40 -0.41 8.76
CA SER A 443 -18.93 0.60 7.86
C SER A 443 -18.10 0.68 6.56
N PRO A 444 -18.68 1.12 5.42
CA PRO A 444 -17.95 1.28 4.17
C PRO A 444 -16.73 2.20 4.28
N TRP A 445 -16.82 3.24 5.11
CA TRP A 445 -15.72 4.15 5.37
C TRP A 445 -14.56 3.46 6.10
N TRP A 446 -14.85 2.74 7.18
CA TRP A 446 -13.82 2.01 7.92
C TRP A 446 -13.23 0.87 7.09
N ARG A 447 -14.03 0.22 6.22
CA ARG A 447 -13.52 -0.75 5.26
C ARG A 447 -12.52 -0.12 4.29
N PHE A 448 -12.83 1.07 3.77
CA PHE A 448 -11.90 1.81 2.91
C PHE A 448 -10.62 2.18 3.65
N VAL A 449 -10.72 2.72 4.87
CA VAL A 449 -9.56 3.08 5.71
C VAL A 449 -8.69 1.86 6.01
N SER A 450 -9.30 0.74 6.41
CA SER A 450 -8.58 -0.52 6.68
C SER A 450 -7.85 -1.02 5.44
N ASN A 451 -8.52 -1.09 4.29
CA ASN A 451 -7.93 -1.53 3.04
C ASN A 451 -6.77 -0.61 2.59
N MET A 452 -6.90 0.70 2.76
CA MET A 452 -5.83 1.65 2.46
C MET A 452 -4.63 1.46 3.39
N LYS A 453 -4.86 1.31 4.70
CA LYS A 453 -3.81 0.97 5.67
C LYS A 453 -3.09 -0.32 5.27
N ASP A 454 -3.84 -1.37 4.96
CA ASP A 454 -3.29 -2.67 4.61
C ASP A 454 -2.51 -2.64 3.29
N ALA A 455 -2.98 -1.84 2.32
CA ALA A 455 -2.26 -1.64 1.07
C ALA A 455 -0.95 -0.88 1.25
N ILE A 456 -0.94 0.16 2.09
CA ILE A 456 0.23 1.02 2.29
C ILE A 456 1.24 0.36 3.23
N ALA A 457 0.77 -0.08 4.42
CA ALA A 457 1.66 -0.51 5.50
C ALA A 457 2.06 -2.00 5.43
N TYR A 458 1.30 -2.85 4.71
CA TYR A 458 1.50 -4.30 4.79
C TYR A 458 1.64 -4.99 3.43
N PHE A 459 0.57 -5.15 2.67
CA PHE A 459 0.51 -6.12 1.56
C PHE A 459 0.72 -5.52 0.17
N GLY A 460 0.69 -4.18 0.05
CA GLY A 460 0.67 -3.48 -1.22
C GLY A 460 -0.72 -3.52 -1.90
N PHE A 461 -0.98 -2.56 -2.74
CA PHE A 461 -2.27 -2.38 -3.42
C PHE A 461 -2.71 -3.61 -4.22
N ARG A 462 -1.76 -4.33 -4.83
CA ARG A 462 -2.07 -5.52 -5.62
C ARG A 462 -2.71 -6.63 -4.78
N GLN A 463 -2.19 -6.92 -3.59
CA GLN A 463 -2.70 -8.00 -2.74
C GLN A 463 -4.02 -7.62 -2.07
N VAL A 464 -4.22 -6.34 -1.71
CA VAL A 464 -5.44 -5.87 -1.04
C VAL A 464 -6.61 -5.75 -2.01
N PHE A 465 -6.40 -5.13 -3.17
CA PHE A 465 -7.48 -4.79 -4.10
C PHE A 465 -7.70 -5.80 -5.24
N SER A 466 -6.97 -6.88 -5.30
CA SER A 466 -7.13 -7.92 -6.33
C SER A 466 -8.56 -8.51 -6.40
N ARG A 467 -9.32 -8.50 -5.31
CA ARG A 467 -10.73 -8.97 -5.23
C ARG A 467 -11.77 -7.88 -5.45
N MET A 468 -11.51 -6.61 -5.17
CA MET A 468 -12.52 -5.54 -5.33
C MET A 468 -13.00 -5.37 -6.78
N VAL A 469 -12.16 -5.70 -7.76
CA VAL A 469 -12.52 -5.66 -9.19
C VAL A 469 -13.49 -6.79 -9.56
N ARG A 470 -13.64 -7.83 -8.74
CA ARG A 470 -14.46 -9.02 -9.02
C ARG A 470 -15.84 -9.04 -8.37
N GLY A 471 -16.08 -8.25 -7.33
CA GLY A 471 -17.31 -8.32 -6.51
C GLY A 471 -18.54 -7.60 -7.10
N ARG A 472 -18.43 -6.87 -8.21
CA ARG A 472 -19.53 -6.06 -8.79
C ARG A 472 -20.29 -6.70 -9.96
N THR A 473 -20.11 -7.98 -10.26
CA THR A 473 -20.79 -8.63 -11.40
C THR A 473 -21.77 -9.71 -11.03
N HIS A 474 -22.23 -9.81 -9.78
CA HIS A 474 -23.35 -10.67 -9.40
C HIS A 474 -24.27 -9.92 -8.43
N GLY A 475 -25.15 -9.11 -8.99
CA GLY A 475 -26.47 -8.80 -8.46
C GLY A 475 -27.51 -9.42 -9.40
N PRO A 476 -28.65 -9.87 -8.89
CA PRO A 476 -29.62 -10.67 -9.62
C PRO A 476 -30.18 -9.99 -10.86
#